data_ba36500b087994a6177a5d4e08f0d3e4
#
_entry.id   ba36500b087994a6177a5d4e08f0d3e4
#
_cell.length_a   1.000
_cell.length_b   1.000
_cell.length_c   1.000
_cell.angle_alpha   90.00
_cell.angle_beta   90.00
_cell.angle_gamma   90.00
#
_symmetry.space_group_name_H-M   'P 1'
#
loop_
_entity.id
_entity.type
_entity.pdbx_description
1 polymer ?
#
loop_
_entity_poly.entity_id
_entity_poly.type
_entity_poly.pdbx_seq_one_letter_code
_entity_poly.pdbx_strand_id
1 'polypeptide(L)' 'MIRVAIIVDGIVENVIVITQENLDMLSDTDYRISDTLEIGDKV' A
#
# COMPACT_ATOMS: atom_id res chain seq x y z
N MET A 1 6.09 9.71 7.78
CA MET A 1 5.86 8.31 7.43
C MET A 1 4.59 8.18 6.63
N ILE A 2 4.58 7.33 5.64
CA ILE A 2 3.47 7.19 4.72
C ILE A 2 2.84 5.81 4.93
N ARG A 3 1.53 5.77 5.10
CA ARG A 3 0.79 4.51 5.20
C ARG A 3 0.41 4.06 3.79
N VAL A 4 0.84 2.87 3.42
CA VAL A 4 0.69 2.34 2.08
C VAL A 4 -0.06 1.01 2.13
N ALA A 5 -1.11 0.91 1.31
CA ALA A 5 -1.85 -0.33 1.13
C ALA A 5 -1.30 -1.06 -0.10
N ILE A 6 -0.90 -2.30 0.10
CA ILE A 6 -0.40 -3.16 -0.98
C ILE A 6 -1.59 -3.89 -1.59
N ILE A 7 -1.75 -3.78 -2.89
CA ILE A 7 -2.91 -4.27 -3.61
C ILE A 7 -2.54 -5.51 -4.43
N VAL A 8 -3.33 -6.56 -4.29
CA VAL A 8 -3.21 -7.76 -5.11
C VAL A 8 -4.62 -8.15 -5.56
N ASP A 9 -4.81 -8.27 -6.88
CA ASP A 9 -6.10 -8.62 -7.48
C ASP A 9 -7.24 -7.69 -7.03
N GLY A 10 -6.93 -6.40 -6.88
CA GLY A 10 -7.94 -5.41 -6.49
C GLY A 10 -8.31 -5.42 -5.01
N ILE A 11 -7.56 -6.17 -4.20
CA ILE A 11 -7.81 -6.29 -2.76
C ILE A 11 -6.54 -5.91 -2.00
N VAL A 12 -6.70 -5.19 -0.89
CA VAL A 12 -5.58 -4.85 -0.02
C VAL A 12 -5.09 -6.12 0.66
N GLU A 13 -3.88 -6.54 0.32
CA GLU A 13 -3.26 -7.72 0.91
C GLU A 13 -2.48 -7.37 2.18
N ASN A 14 -1.88 -6.19 2.21
CA ASN A 14 -1.06 -5.78 3.34
C ASN A 14 -1.08 -4.27 3.48
N VAL A 15 -0.78 -3.79 4.68
CA VAL A 15 -0.64 -2.36 4.96
C VAL A 15 0.69 -2.16 5.66
N ILE A 16 1.50 -1.26 5.11
CA ILE A 16 2.83 -0.96 5.65
C ILE A 16 2.97 0.55 5.86
N VAL A 17 3.91 0.92 6.72
CA VAL A 17 4.28 2.32 6.94
C VAL A 17 5.74 2.47 6.56
N ILE A 18 6.01 3.36 5.60
CA ILE A 18 7.37 3.56 5.09
C ILE A 18 7.67 5.04 4.96
N THR A 19 8.94 5.35 4.78
CA THR A 19 9.35 6.71 4.45
C THR A 19 9.13 6.98 2.98
N GLN A 20 9.01 8.26 2.62
CA GLN A 20 8.86 8.64 1.22
C GLN A 20 10.05 8.16 0.37
N GLU A 21 11.23 8.13 0.94
CA GLU A 21 12.42 7.66 0.24
C GLU A 21 12.30 6.18 -0.15
N ASN A 22 11.59 5.39 0.64
CA ASN A 22 11.42 3.97 0.41
C ASN A 22 10.28 3.64 -0.56
N LEU A 23 9.51 4.62 -1.00
CA LEU A 23 8.45 4.38 -1.98
C LEU A 23 8.99 3.76 -3.28
N ASP A 24 10.21 4.08 -3.66
CA ASP A 24 10.82 3.53 -4.86
C ASP A 24 10.96 2.02 -4.80
N MET A 25 11.00 1.43 -3.60
CA MET A 25 11.06 -0.01 -3.44
C MET A 25 9.78 -0.70 -3.88
N LEU A 26 8.70 0.05 -4.04
CA LEU A 26 7.41 -0.46 -4.44
C LEU A 26 7.13 -0.27 -5.93
N SER A 27 8.15 0.05 -6.72
CA SER A 27 7.96 0.37 -8.14
C SER A 27 7.33 -0.77 -8.94
N ASP A 28 7.55 -2.02 -8.53
CA ASP A 28 6.99 -3.20 -9.19
C ASP A 28 5.74 -3.75 -8.49
N THR A 29 5.22 -3.01 -7.52
CA THR A 29 4.11 -3.45 -6.69
C THR A 29 2.94 -2.49 -6.84
N ASP A 30 1.73 -3.03 -6.98
CA ASP A 30 0.54 -2.19 -6.93
C ASP A 30 0.31 -1.73 -5.49
N TYR A 31 0.14 -0.43 -5.32
CA TYR A 31 -0.09 0.11 -3.98
C TYR A 31 -0.93 1.38 -4.05
N ARG A 32 -1.50 1.75 -2.91
CA ARG A 32 -2.18 3.03 -2.74
C ARG A 32 -1.76 3.67 -1.43
N ILE A 33 -1.53 4.97 -1.47
CA ILE A 33 -1.29 5.75 -0.26
C ILE A 33 -2.66 6.10 0.31
N SER A 34 -2.94 5.60 1.50
CA SER A 34 -4.25 5.81 2.12
C SER A 34 -4.18 5.66 3.62
N ASP A 35 -4.93 6.49 4.33
CA ASP A 35 -5.08 6.41 5.77
C ASP A 35 -6.27 5.55 6.19
N THR A 36 -7.09 5.11 5.23
CA THR A 36 -8.36 4.44 5.54
C THR A 36 -8.45 3.02 5.04
N LEU A 37 -7.67 2.65 4.01
CA LEU A 37 -7.69 1.27 3.50
C LEU A 37 -7.11 0.31 4.52
N GLU A 38 -7.76 -0.84 4.68
CA GLU A 38 -7.32 -1.89 5.59
C GLU A 38 -7.21 -3.21 4.83
N ILE A 39 -6.50 -4.17 5.44
CA ILE A 39 -6.33 -5.51 4.84
C ILE A 39 -7.71 -6.13 4.59
N GLY A 40 -7.91 -6.59 3.36
CA GLY A 40 -9.16 -7.19 2.93
C GLY A 40 -10.10 -6.23 2.21
N ASP A 41 -9.80 -4.93 2.21
CA ASP A 41 -10.63 -3.95 1.51
C ASP A 41 -10.48 -4.11 -0.01
N LYS A 42 -11.56 -3.85 -0.70
CA LYS A 42 -11.55 -3.82 -2.17
C LYS A 42 -11.22 -2.42 -2.66
N VAL A 43 -10.44 -2.38 -3.69
CA VAL A 43 -10.00 -1.12 -4.31
C VAL A 43 -10.62 -0.96 -5.68
#